data_d928efa31792205fd5f5f3986cd3f2e1
#
_entry.id   d928efa31792205fd5f5f3986cd3f2e1
#
_cell.length_a   1.000
_cell.length_b   1.000
_cell.length_c   1.000
_cell.angle_alpha   90.00
_cell.angle_beta   90.00
_cell.angle_gamma   90.00
#
_symmetry.space_group_name_H-M   'P 1'
#
loop_
_entity.id
_entity.type
_entity.pdbx_description
1 polymer ?
#
loop_
_entity_poly.entity_id
_entity_poly.type
_entity_poly.pdbx_seq_one_letter_code
_entity_poly.pdbx_strand_id
1 'polypeptide(L)'
;MNEKLRQLLDTSQIQSALEAMRAFLAAPKNPDGRTPVEDDLRLDKDRVQLIETELKPLLKDYLSEKLNLTEFKTKVDGINKRNELWGFKGIKGQMFFNMVVNVADDLTECDQKIKAAIKVPTSEEIASNYIKTFSVYVNRIGEDHLRTGGTKAERPKPGSIPFFLSYFWQIQERDVWPIFYTSCVNAMNDLNLWMPTEEPAVDYVIYKRILEELGQVFTKESGKHFGLYDVEHVLWFKAGNPYAGNKPPVQENVQLETPRSPMTAPAPEVMNRLPESYVPPVIEVLPRMARNEALLCEAAKVSGTSLERAFEKSINAAFTVLGYETKLLGQGKGRVPDGLALSLDDSYAILWDAKVRGEGYSMGTDDRVVKEYITTQSRELKKRQSLRNIYYLIVSSTFGDDYDDAIRSLKMETDVNEVCLVEADALVAMVEAKMRSPREVSLGPDGLQRLFSVSGVLSADAVRKNLI
;
A
#
# COMPACT_ATOMS: atom_id res chain seq x y z
N MET A 1 -36.04 -7.27 -21.16
CA MET A 1 -36.82 -7.22 -19.94
C MET A 1 -35.97 -6.49 -18.91
N ASN A 2 -36.30 -5.24 -18.64
CA ASN A 2 -35.50 -4.38 -17.75
C ASN A 2 -35.67 -4.88 -16.30
N GLU A 3 -34.75 -5.69 -15.80
CA GLU A 3 -34.54 -5.80 -14.37
C GLU A 3 -34.08 -4.40 -13.89
N LYS A 4 -34.97 -3.68 -13.21
CA LYS A 4 -34.60 -2.45 -12.49
C LYS A 4 -33.38 -2.80 -11.64
N LEU A 5 -32.22 -2.23 -11.98
CA LEU A 5 -31.04 -2.28 -11.14
C LEU A 5 -31.48 -1.94 -9.71
N ARG A 6 -31.39 -2.93 -8.85
CA ARG A 6 -31.77 -2.76 -7.44
C ARG A 6 -30.72 -1.81 -6.88
N GLN A 7 -31.17 -0.63 -6.49
CA GLN A 7 -30.31 0.40 -5.89
C GLN A 7 -29.49 -0.25 -4.76
N LEU A 8 -28.17 -0.17 -4.85
CA LEU A 8 -27.24 -0.76 -3.87
C LEU A 8 -26.98 0.23 -2.73
N LEU A 9 -26.93 1.53 -3.07
CA LEU A 9 -26.59 2.60 -2.14
C LEU A 9 -27.88 3.24 -1.55
N ASP A 10 -27.88 3.47 -0.26
CA ASP A 10 -28.94 4.24 0.39
C ASP A 10 -28.73 5.75 0.20
N THR A 11 -29.73 6.55 0.64
CA THR A 11 -29.72 8.00 0.50
C THR A 11 -28.53 8.66 1.21
N SER A 12 -28.12 8.15 2.37
CA SER A 12 -27.00 8.69 3.15
C SER A 12 -25.67 8.42 2.44
N GLN A 13 -25.50 7.22 1.91
CA GLN A 13 -24.35 6.80 1.14
C GLN A 13 -24.21 7.63 -0.15
N ILE A 14 -25.31 7.82 -0.86
CA ILE A 14 -25.34 8.69 -2.06
C ILE A 14 -24.95 10.12 -1.69
N GLN A 15 -25.45 10.67 -0.58
CA GLN A 15 -25.09 12.01 -0.14
C GLN A 15 -23.59 12.14 0.16
N SER A 16 -22.99 11.17 0.86
CA SER A 16 -21.55 11.13 1.14
C SER A 16 -20.72 11.09 -0.15
N ALA A 17 -21.15 10.31 -1.15
CA ALA A 17 -20.50 10.24 -2.45
C ALA A 17 -20.63 11.57 -3.24
N LEU A 18 -21.79 12.21 -3.20
CA LEU A 18 -22.00 13.53 -3.83
C LEU A 18 -21.14 14.62 -3.21
N GLU A 19 -20.94 14.59 -1.90
CA GLU A 19 -20.03 15.51 -1.21
C GLU A 19 -18.58 15.30 -1.68
N ALA A 20 -18.13 14.05 -1.83
CA ALA A 20 -16.81 13.74 -2.37
C ALA A 20 -16.65 14.24 -3.82
N MET A 21 -17.66 14.03 -4.67
CA MET A 21 -17.68 14.55 -6.04
C MET A 21 -17.60 16.08 -6.09
N ARG A 22 -18.42 16.77 -5.27
CA ARG A 22 -18.41 18.24 -5.19
C ARG A 22 -17.05 18.76 -4.73
N ALA A 23 -16.44 18.12 -3.74
CA ALA A 23 -15.10 18.46 -3.25
C ALA A 23 -14.03 18.29 -4.37
N PHE A 24 -14.11 17.22 -5.14
CA PHE A 24 -13.24 16.99 -6.30
C PHE A 24 -13.40 18.08 -7.36
N LEU A 25 -14.65 18.41 -7.75
CA LEU A 25 -14.93 19.40 -8.79
C LEU A 25 -14.57 20.83 -8.34
N ALA A 26 -14.66 21.13 -7.05
CA ALA A 26 -14.35 22.44 -6.47
C ALA A 26 -12.90 22.59 -5.99
N ALA A 27 -12.08 21.53 -6.16
CA ALA A 27 -10.72 21.54 -5.66
C ALA A 27 -9.87 22.65 -6.31
N PRO A 28 -9.02 23.33 -5.54
CA PRO A 28 -8.18 24.41 -6.06
C PRO A 28 -7.14 23.89 -7.05
N LYS A 29 -6.61 24.80 -7.85
CA LYS A 29 -5.51 24.50 -8.75
C LYS A 29 -4.25 24.14 -7.97
N ASN A 30 -3.54 23.15 -8.50
CA ASN A 30 -2.23 22.75 -8.00
C ASN A 30 -1.14 23.79 -8.36
N PRO A 31 0.11 23.65 -7.89
CA PRO A 31 1.21 24.55 -8.23
C PRO A 31 1.48 24.70 -9.74
N ASP A 32 1.12 23.70 -10.53
CA ASP A 32 1.23 23.75 -12.00
C ASP A 32 0.06 24.51 -12.66
N GLY A 33 -0.85 25.09 -11.88
CA GLY A 33 -1.99 25.87 -12.31
C GLY A 33 -3.17 25.04 -12.83
N ARG A 34 -3.20 23.73 -12.60
CA ARG A 34 -4.25 22.81 -13.01
C ARG A 34 -5.13 22.37 -11.85
N THR A 35 -6.42 22.19 -12.11
CA THR A 35 -7.32 21.51 -11.19
C THR A 35 -7.10 19.99 -11.24
N PRO A 36 -7.50 19.21 -10.20
CA PRO A 36 -7.48 17.74 -10.28
C PRO A 36 -8.21 17.19 -11.51
N VAL A 37 -9.33 17.78 -11.90
CA VAL A 37 -10.07 17.38 -13.12
C VAL A 37 -9.22 17.54 -14.38
N GLU A 38 -8.48 18.66 -14.50
CA GLU A 38 -7.60 18.90 -15.66
C GLU A 38 -6.41 17.92 -15.69
N ASP A 39 -5.86 17.58 -14.53
CA ASP A 39 -4.78 16.59 -14.42
C ASP A 39 -5.27 15.18 -14.78
N ASP A 40 -6.47 14.81 -14.32
CA ASP A 40 -7.06 13.50 -14.59
C ASP A 40 -7.43 13.32 -16.06
N LEU A 41 -7.99 14.36 -16.69
CA LEU A 41 -8.24 14.36 -18.14
C LEU A 41 -6.96 14.15 -18.97
N ARG A 42 -5.84 14.73 -18.51
CA ARG A 42 -4.54 14.51 -19.15
C ARG A 42 -4.06 13.08 -18.94
N LEU A 43 -4.15 12.57 -17.71
CA LEU A 43 -3.81 11.19 -17.38
C LEU A 43 -4.62 10.20 -18.23
N ASP A 44 -5.92 10.40 -18.36
CA ASP A 44 -6.78 9.54 -19.16
C ASP A 44 -6.44 9.59 -20.65
N LYS A 45 -6.07 10.74 -21.17
CA LYS A 45 -5.60 10.84 -22.55
C LYS A 45 -4.35 9.99 -22.79
N ASP A 46 -3.37 10.11 -21.91
CA ASP A 46 -2.12 9.35 -22.01
C ASP A 46 -2.39 7.85 -21.80
N ARG A 47 -3.28 7.50 -20.87
CA ARG A 47 -3.74 6.13 -20.59
C ARG A 47 -4.43 5.50 -21.79
N VAL A 48 -5.39 6.19 -22.38
CA VAL A 48 -6.11 5.72 -23.57
C VAL A 48 -5.17 5.55 -24.75
N GLN A 49 -4.28 6.51 -24.97
CA GLN A 49 -3.29 6.40 -26.04
C GLN A 49 -2.43 5.15 -25.87
N LEU A 50 -1.88 4.90 -24.68
CA LEU A 50 -1.04 3.74 -24.41
C LEU A 50 -1.81 2.42 -24.54
N ILE A 51 -3.06 2.39 -24.10
CA ILE A 51 -3.93 1.23 -24.28
C ILE A 51 -4.09 0.90 -25.75
N GLU A 52 -4.46 1.85 -26.57
CA GLU A 52 -4.76 1.61 -27.98
C GLU A 52 -3.50 1.34 -28.82
N THR A 53 -2.38 1.98 -28.50
CA THR A 53 -1.16 1.86 -29.31
C THR A 53 -0.25 0.70 -28.90
N GLU A 54 -0.22 0.31 -27.63
CA GLU A 54 0.72 -0.71 -27.15
C GLU A 54 0.02 -1.89 -26.46
N LEU A 55 -0.83 -1.65 -25.45
CA LEU A 55 -1.33 -2.73 -24.58
C LEU A 55 -2.37 -3.62 -25.26
N LYS A 56 -3.32 -3.01 -25.98
CA LYS A 56 -4.39 -3.75 -26.66
C LYS A 56 -3.88 -4.62 -27.81
N PRO A 57 -2.98 -4.11 -28.70
CA PRO A 57 -2.32 -4.96 -29.69
C PRO A 57 -1.51 -6.10 -29.07
N LEU A 58 -0.73 -5.81 -28.00
CA LEU A 58 0.05 -6.82 -27.31
C LEU A 58 -0.82 -7.93 -26.71
N LEU A 59 -1.92 -7.55 -26.05
CA LEU A 59 -2.88 -8.48 -25.47
C LEU A 59 -3.58 -9.31 -26.55
N LYS A 60 -3.95 -8.70 -27.67
CA LYS A 60 -4.53 -9.40 -28.83
C LYS A 60 -3.57 -10.44 -29.39
N ASP A 61 -2.28 -10.11 -29.56
CA ASP A 61 -1.28 -11.03 -30.06
C ASP A 61 -1.06 -12.21 -29.10
N TYR A 62 -1.09 -11.96 -27.79
CA TYR A 62 -1.02 -13.01 -26.79
C TYR A 62 -2.25 -13.92 -26.78
N LEU A 63 -3.45 -13.37 -26.78
CA LEU A 63 -4.70 -14.13 -26.80
C LEU A 63 -4.91 -14.91 -28.10
N SER A 64 -4.28 -14.48 -29.22
CA SER A 64 -4.29 -15.17 -30.51
C SER A 64 -3.11 -16.13 -30.72
N GLU A 65 -2.37 -16.45 -29.65
CA GLU A 65 -1.25 -17.42 -29.63
C GLU A 65 -0.03 -17.04 -30.48
N LYS A 66 0.07 -15.77 -30.88
CA LYS A 66 1.27 -15.24 -31.55
C LYS A 66 2.43 -15.01 -30.60
N LEU A 67 2.14 -14.90 -29.31
CA LEU A 67 3.12 -14.74 -28.24
C LEU A 67 2.88 -15.84 -27.19
N ASN A 68 3.97 -16.40 -26.67
CA ASN A 68 3.90 -17.24 -25.48
C ASN A 68 3.84 -16.40 -24.18
N LEU A 69 3.59 -17.07 -23.05
CA LEU A 69 3.47 -16.42 -21.74
C LEU A 69 4.71 -15.61 -21.36
N THR A 70 5.91 -16.15 -21.59
CA THR A 70 7.18 -15.50 -21.23
C THR A 70 7.42 -14.23 -22.06
N GLU A 71 7.15 -14.30 -23.35
CA GLU A 71 7.24 -13.15 -24.26
C GLU A 71 6.23 -12.05 -23.89
N PHE A 72 4.97 -12.45 -23.64
CA PHE A 72 3.93 -11.53 -23.22
C PHE A 72 4.30 -10.81 -21.93
N LYS A 73 4.66 -11.59 -20.88
CA LYS A 73 5.09 -11.07 -19.60
C LYS A 73 6.27 -10.09 -19.72
N THR A 74 7.29 -10.45 -20.53
CA THR A 74 8.46 -9.61 -20.74
C THR A 74 8.11 -8.29 -21.43
N LYS A 75 7.22 -8.32 -22.41
CA LYS A 75 6.76 -7.11 -23.11
C LYS A 75 5.92 -6.22 -22.21
N VAL A 76 4.99 -6.80 -21.42
CA VAL A 76 4.22 -6.05 -20.41
C VAL A 76 5.15 -5.38 -19.41
N ASP A 77 6.13 -6.11 -18.87
CA ASP A 77 7.13 -5.56 -17.95
C ASP A 77 7.94 -4.41 -18.59
N GLY A 78 8.33 -4.57 -19.85
CA GLY A 78 9.01 -3.52 -20.61
C GLY A 78 8.18 -2.24 -20.76
N ILE A 79 6.88 -2.36 -21.08
CA ILE A 79 5.96 -1.21 -21.17
C ILE A 79 5.78 -0.58 -19.78
N ASN A 80 5.59 -1.42 -18.74
CA ASN A 80 5.40 -1.00 -17.36
C ASN A 80 6.61 -0.21 -16.81
N LYS A 81 7.83 -0.59 -17.16
CA LYS A 81 9.05 0.13 -16.77
C LYS A 81 9.14 1.53 -17.38
N ARG A 82 8.63 1.71 -18.62
CA ARG A 82 8.66 3.00 -19.31
C ARG A 82 7.54 3.95 -18.89
N ASN A 83 6.36 3.43 -18.54
CA ASN A 83 5.12 4.22 -18.52
C ASN A 83 4.37 4.20 -17.18
N GLU A 84 4.92 3.69 -16.10
CA GLU A 84 4.26 3.64 -14.77
C GLU A 84 2.80 3.16 -14.75
N LEU A 85 2.37 2.37 -15.68
CA LEU A 85 1.04 1.81 -15.99
C LEU A 85 0.00 1.92 -14.83
N TRP A 86 -0.37 3.14 -14.42
CA TRP A 86 -1.41 3.48 -13.41
C TRP A 86 -1.66 2.36 -12.36
N GLY A 87 -0.59 1.97 -11.64
CA GLY A 87 -0.62 0.99 -10.54
C GLY A 87 -0.23 -0.44 -10.89
N PHE A 88 -0.11 -0.82 -12.16
CA PHE A 88 0.30 -2.18 -12.52
C PHE A 88 1.75 -2.51 -12.11
N LYS A 89 2.60 -1.51 -11.96
CA LYS A 89 3.98 -1.67 -11.45
C LYS A 89 4.03 -2.24 -10.02
N GLY A 90 2.94 -2.12 -9.26
CA GLY A 90 2.83 -2.50 -7.87
C GLY A 90 2.69 -4.00 -7.60
N ILE A 91 2.50 -4.31 -6.32
CA ILE A 91 2.42 -5.68 -5.77
C ILE A 91 1.29 -6.50 -6.40
N LYS A 92 0.12 -5.89 -6.64
CA LYS A 92 -1.06 -6.57 -7.19
C LYS A 92 -1.03 -6.74 -8.72
N GLY A 93 -0.12 -6.05 -9.40
CA GLY A 93 0.06 -6.11 -10.85
C GLY A 93 1.27 -6.95 -11.26
N GLN A 94 2.36 -6.28 -11.66
CA GLN A 94 3.55 -6.93 -12.20
C GLN A 94 4.18 -7.93 -11.23
N MET A 95 4.23 -7.59 -9.95
CA MET A 95 4.81 -8.50 -8.94
C MET A 95 3.97 -9.76 -8.80
N PHE A 96 2.64 -9.63 -8.72
CA PHE A 96 1.72 -10.78 -8.70
C PHE A 96 1.87 -11.63 -9.96
N PHE A 97 1.95 -11.00 -11.14
CA PHE A 97 2.20 -11.71 -12.40
C PHE A 97 3.51 -12.52 -12.36
N ASN A 98 4.58 -11.90 -11.85
CA ASN A 98 5.86 -12.57 -11.67
C ASN A 98 5.76 -13.77 -10.73
N MET A 99 5.09 -13.61 -9.58
CA MET A 99 4.88 -14.68 -8.62
C MET A 99 4.14 -15.87 -9.23
N VAL A 100 3.00 -15.63 -9.90
CA VAL A 100 2.20 -16.70 -10.53
C VAL A 100 3.03 -17.49 -11.53
N VAL A 101 3.81 -16.81 -12.39
CA VAL A 101 4.65 -17.50 -13.40
C VAL A 101 5.84 -18.23 -12.77
N ASN A 102 6.43 -17.66 -11.71
CA ASN A 102 7.62 -18.24 -11.08
C ASN A 102 7.31 -19.49 -10.23
N VAL A 103 6.12 -19.57 -9.64
CA VAL A 103 5.72 -20.72 -8.79
C VAL A 103 4.99 -21.81 -9.57
N ALA A 104 4.63 -21.58 -10.83
CA ALA A 104 3.96 -22.57 -11.67
C ALA A 104 4.92 -23.69 -12.09
N ASP A 105 4.62 -24.92 -11.74
CA ASP A 105 5.39 -26.09 -12.15
C ASP A 105 5.21 -26.40 -13.64
N ASP A 106 4.00 -26.18 -14.18
CA ASP A 106 3.64 -26.32 -15.58
C ASP A 106 3.31 -24.96 -16.20
N LEU A 107 4.25 -24.43 -16.99
CA LEU A 107 4.08 -23.16 -17.70
C LEU A 107 3.02 -23.25 -18.80
N THR A 108 2.73 -24.42 -19.34
CA THR A 108 1.69 -24.62 -20.36
C THR A 108 0.31 -24.47 -19.72
N GLU A 109 0.09 -25.12 -18.56
CA GLU A 109 -1.15 -24.93 -17.79
C GLU A 109 -1.27 -23.48 -17.33
N CYS A 110 -0.19 -22.89 -16.83
CA CYS A 110 -0.18 -21.48 -16.39
C CYS A 110 -0.61 -20.54 -17.52
N ASP A 111 -0.05 -20.71 -18.72
CA ASP A 111 -0.41 -19.94 -19.91
C ASP A 111 -1.91 -20.06 -20.24
N GLN A 112 -2.43 -21.27 -20.25
CA GLN A 112 -3.85 -21.54 -20.51
C GLN A 112 -4.76 -20.88 -19.45
N LYS A 113 -4.40 -20.99 -18.16
CA LYS A 113 -5.19 -20.39 -17.06
C LYS A 113 -5.18 -18.88 -17.12
N ILE A 114 -4.02 -18.27 -17.39
CA ILE A 114 -3.93 -16.82 -17.55
C ILE A 114 -4.72 -16.34 -18.77
N LYS A 115 -4.55 -16.95 -19.95
CA LYS A 115 -5.31 -16.59 -21.16
C LYS A 115 -6.82 -16.67 -20.93
N ALA A 116 -7.29 -17.75 -20.28
CA ALA A 116 -8.72 -17.93 -19.99
C ALA A 116 -9.25 -16.83 -19.05
N ALA A 117 -8.46 -16.43 -18.03
CA ALA A 117 -8.89 -15.50 -17.01
C ALA A 117 -8.81 -14.02 -17.43
N ILE A 118 -7.81 -13.63 -18.23
CA ILE A 118 -7.63 -12.24 -18.69
C ILE A 118 -8.45 -11.89 -19.93
N LYS A 119 -9.10 -12.86 -20.58
CA LYS A 119 -10.06 -12.61 -21.63
C LYS A 119 -11.23 -11.80 -21.08
N VAL A 120 -11.65 -10.77 -21.81
CA VAL A 120 -12.74 -9.91 -21.34
C VAL A 120 -14.02 -10.72 -21.10
N PRO A 121 -14.66 -10.63 -19.92
CA PRO A 121 -15.89 -11.34 -19.64
C PRO A 121 -17.07 -10.68 -20.34
N THR A 122 -18.08 -11.48 -20.72
CA THR A 122 -19.30 -10.99 -21.39
C THR A 122 -20.44 -10.72 -20.40
N SER A 123 -20.29 -11.07 -19.13
CA SER A 123 -21.23 -10.80 -18.06
C SER A 123 -20.55 -10.78 -16.69
N GLU A 124 -21.21 -10.23 -15.68
CA GLU A 124 -20.73 -10.23 -14.29
C GLU A 124 -20.60 -11.65 -13.72
N GLU A 125 -21.48 -12.57 -14.13
CA GLU A 125 -21.41 -13.98 -13.76
C GLU A 125 -20.13 -14.62 -14.30
N ILE A 126 -19.79 -14.34 -15.56
CA ILE A 126 -18.56 -14.83 -16.18
C ILE A 126 -17.34 -14.20 -15.51
N ALA A 127 -17.35 -12.89 -15.19
CA ALA A 127 -16.28 -12.22 -14.45
C ALA A 127 -16.06 -12.87 -13.08
N SER A 128 -17.14 -13.10 -12.32
CA SER A 128 -17.09 -13.80 -11.04
C SER A 128 -16.49 -15.20 -11.19
N ASN A 129 -16.92 -15.95 -12.22
CA ASN A 129 -16.40 -17.29 -12.49
C ASN A 129 -14.90 -17.29 -12.86
N TYR A 130 -14.44 -16.31 -13.64
CA TYR A 130 -13.01 -16.15 -13.96
C TYR A 130 -12.18 -15.91 -12.70
N ILE A 131 -12.63 -15.01 -11.81
CA ILE A 131 -11.95 -14.76 -10.53
C ILE A 131 -11.92 -16.03 -9.69
N LYS A 132 -13.04 -16.73 -9.52
CA LYS A 132 -13.14 -17.99 -8.73
C LYS A 132 -12.21 -19.07 -9.27
N THR A 133 -12.29 -19.33 -10.58
CA THR A 133 -11.48 -20.38 -11.23
C THR A 133 -10.00 -20.07 -11.15
N PHE A 134 -9.62 -18.82 -11.37
CA PHE A 134 -8.23 -18.42 -11.29
C PHE A 134 -7.72 -18.40 -9.84
N SER A 135 -8.58 -18.09 -8.85
CA SER A 135 -8.26 -18.20 -7.43
C SER A 135 -7.97 -19.64 -7.00
N VAL A 136 -8.75 -20.60 -7.48
CA VAL A 136 -8.48 -22.03 -7.23
C VAL A 136 -7.12 -22.44 -7.79
N TYR A 137 -6.80 -22.02 -9.01
CA TYR A 137 -5.51 -22.32 -9.64
C TYR A 137 -4.35 -21.69 -8.85
N VAL A 138 -4.44 -20.39 -8.54
CA VAL A 138 -3.41 -19.64 -7.80
C VAL A 138 -3.17 -20.20 -6.41
N ASN A 139 -4.23 -20.60 -5.71
CA ASN A 139 -4.10 -21.26 -4.40
C ASN A 139 -3.37 -22.61 -4.55
N ARG A 140 -3.75 -23.44 -5.55
CA ARG A 140 -3.12 -24.74 -5.78
C ARG A 140 -1.63 -24.60 -6.01
N ILE A 141 -1.20 -23.80 -6.99
CA ILE A 141 0.24 -23.62 -7.28
C ILE A 141 1.00 -23.03 -6.09
N GLY A 142 0.35 -22.12 -5.32
CA GLY A 142 0.94 -21.55 -4.11
C GLY A 142 1.14 -22.59 -3.00
N GLU A 143 0.19 -23.53 -2.82
CA GLU A 143 0.31 -24.62 -1.85
C GLU A 143 1.31 -25.69 -2.31
N ASP A 144 1.35 -25.99 -3.60
CA ASP A 144 2.33 -26.90 -4.19
C ASP A 144 3.75 -26.36 -4.02
N HIS A 145 3.94 -25.07 -4.26
CA HIS A 145 5.22 -24.38 -4.03
C HIS A 145 5.69 -24.49 -2.57
N LEU A 146 4.79 -24.30 -1.60
CA LEU A 146 5.12 -24.45 -0.18
C LEU A 146 5.47 -25.90 0.18
N ARG A 147 4.78 -26.88 -0.40
CA ARG A 147 5.07 -28.32 -0.17
C ARG A 147 6.43 -28.74 -0.73
N THR A 148 6.90 -28.11 -1.78
CA THR A 148 8.21 -28.38 -2.40
C THR A 148 9.36 -27.58 -1.78
N GLY A 149 9.12 -26.88 -0.67
CA GLY A 149 10.15 -26.13 0.06
C GLY A 149 10.26 -24.66 -0.32
N GLY A 150 9.32 -24.15 -1.11
CA GLY A 150 9.21 -22.72 -1.41
C GLY A 150 8.73 -21.91 -0.20
N THR A 151 8.80 -20.59 -0.30
CA THR A 151 8.51 -19.68 0.82
C THR A 151 7.13 -19.03 0.72
N LYS A 152 6.55 -18.66 1.87
CA LYS A 152 5.29 -17.90 1.92
C LYS A 152 5.39 -16.53 1.19
N ALA A 153 6.58 -15.93 1.16
CA ALA A 153 6.82 -14.65 0.49
C ALA A 153 6.72 -14.76 -1.05
N GLU A 154 7.00 -15.93 -1.59
CA GLU A 154 6.93 -16.22 -3.04
C GLU A 154 5.51 -16.65 -3.45
N ARG A 155 4.66 -17.02 -2.50
CA ARG A 155 3.29 -17.44 -2.76
C ARG A 155 2.46 -16.29 -3.31
N PRO A 156 1.84 -16.42 -4.51
CA PRO A 156 0.94 -15.41 -5.03
C PRO A 156 -0.33 -15.32 -4.18
N LYS A 157 -0.70 -14.08 -3.78
CA LYS A 157 -1.85 -13.84 -2.90
C LYS A 157 -3.14 -13.74 -3.70
N PRO A 158 -4.19 -14.56 -3.42
CA PRO A 158 -5.48 -14.51 -4.13
C PRO A 158 -6.18 -13.14 -4.10
N GLY A 159 -5.98 -12.35 -3.04
CA GLY A 159 -6.50 -10.98 -2.93
C GLY A 159 -5.98 -10.01 -4.00
N SER A 160 -4.94 -10.38 -4.78
CA SER A 160 -4.45 -9.60 -5.93
C SER A 160 -5.21 -9.91 -7.22
N ILE A 161 -5.97 -11.00 -7.28
CA ILE A 161 -6.60 -11.50 -8.50
C ILE A 161 -7.62 -10.50 -9.09
N PRO A 162 -8.53 -9.88 -8.31
CA PRO A 162 -9.48 -8.93 -8.87
C PRO A 162 -8.80 -7.75 -9.58
N PHE A 163 -7.74 -7.19 -8.97
CA PHE A 163 -6.95 -6.15 -9.60
C PHE A 163 -6.26 -6.64 -10.87
N PHE A 164 -5.57 -7.77 -10.79
CA PHE A 164 -4.81 -8.32 -11.92
C PHE A 164 -5.68 -8.61 -13.13
N LEU A 165 -6.81 -9.29 -12.94
CA LEU A 165 -7.70 -9.64 -14.03
C LEU A 165 -8.43 -8.43 -14.60
N SER A 166 -8.99 -7.58 -13.74
CA SER A 166 -9.71 -6.39 -14.18
C SER A 166 -8.82 -5.38 -14.89
N TYR A 167 -7.52 -5.35 -14.59
CA TYR A 167 -6.56 -4.56 -15.33
C TYR A 167 -6.53 -4.94 -16.83
N PHE A 168 -6.52 -6.24 -17.15
CA PHE A 168 -6.55 -6.72 -18.54
C PHE A 168 -7.94 -6.62 -19.16
N TRP A 169 -9.01 -6.75 -18.39
CA TRP A 169 -10.37 -6.56 -18.90
C TRP A 169 -10.61 -5.12 -19.31
N GLN A 170 -10.17 -4.15 -18.52
CA GLN A 170 -10.27 -2.74 -18.82
C GLN A 170 -9.51 -2.34 -20.09
N ILE A 171 -8.34 -2.94 -20.37
CA ILE A 171 -7.63 -2.73 -21.63
C ILE A 171 -8.50 -3.09 -22.84
N GLN A 172 -9.36 -4.09 -22.73
CA GLN A 172 -10.22 -4.56 -23.81
C GLN A 172 -11.52 -3.76 -23.88
N GLU A 173 -12.19 -3.50 -22.76
CA GLU A 173 -13.49 -2.82 -22.65
C GLU A 173 -13.52 -1.88 -21.43
N ARG A 174 -12.88 -0.74 -21.56
CA ARG A 174 -12.67 0.22 -20.46
C ARG A 174 -13.95 0.83 -19.89
N ASP A 175 -14.99 0.96 -20.72
CA ASP A 175 -16.25 1.59 -20.31
C ASP A 175 -17.21 0.59 -19.62
N VAL A 176 -16.79 -0.69 -19.52
CA VAL A 176 -17.59 -1.78 -18.94
C VAL A 176 -16.91 -2.39 -17.73
N TRP A 177 -15.58 -2.57 -17.77
CA TRP A 177 -14.84 -3.29 -16.76
C TRP A 177 -13.83 -2.40 -16.02
N PRO A 178 -14.20 -1.83 -14.85
CA PRO A 178 -13.29 -1.00 -14.06
C PRO A 178 -12.18 -1.83 -13.41
N ILE A 179 -11.02 -1.21 -13.20
CA ILE A 179 -9.93 -1.84 -12.45
C ILE A 179 -10.27 -1.83 -10.95
N PHE A 180 -10.05 -2.95 -10.27
CA PHE A 180 -10.28 -3.11 -8.84
C PHE A 180 -9.18 -2.44 -8.01
N TYR A 181 -9.14 -1.12 -7.96
CA TYR A 181 -8.14 -0.36 -7.21
C TYR A 181 -8.37 -0.40 -5.70
N THR A 182 -7.31 -0.73 -4.96
CA THR A 182 -7.35 -0.68 -3.49
C THR A 182 -7.67 0.72 -2.96
N SER A 183 -7.17 1.76 -3.63
CA SER A 183 -7.46 3.15 -3.28
C SER A 183 -8.95 3.49 -3.42
N CYS A 184 -9.59 3.04 -4.50
CA CYS A 184 -11.04 3.22 -4.67
C CYS A 184 -11.83 2.44 -3.62
N VAL A 185 -11.44 1.20 -3.32
CA VAL A 185 -12.04 0.39 -2.27
C VAL A 185 -11.91 1.06 -0.91
N ASN A 186 -10.74 1.60 -0.57
CA ASN A 186 -10.53 2.34 0.67
C ASN A 186 -11.39 3.61 0.73
N ALA A 187 -11.48 4.38 -0.37
CA ALA A 187 -12.36 5.55 -0.43
C ALA A 187 -13.84 5.20 -0.26
N MET A 188 -14.29 4.08 -0.85
CA MET A 188 -15.67 3.58 -0.65
C MET A 188 -15.93 3.22 0.81
N ASN A 189 -14.97 2.58 1.48
CA ASN A 189 -15.06 2.27 2.90
C ASN A 189 -15.09 3.55 3.76
N ASP A 190 -14.22 4.53 3.48
CA ASP A 190 -14.18 5.82 4.19
C ASP A 190 -15.45 6.65 4.01
N LEU A 191 -16.14 6.47 2.89
CA LEU A 191 -17.44 7.07 2.60
C LEU A 191 -18.63 6.24 3.11
N ASN A 192 -18.38 5.11 3.77
CA ASN A 192 -19.35 4.12 4.21
C ASN A 192 -20.26 3.58 3.08
N LEU A 193 -19.76 3.55 1.83
CA LEU A 193 -20.51 3.02 0.68
C LEU A 193 -20.54 1.50 0.71
N TRP A 194 -19.40 0.88 1.01
CA TRP A 194 -19.24 -0.57 1.00
C TRP A 194 -17.92 -0.99 1.63
N MET A 195 -17.90 -2.16 2.26
CA MET A 195 -16.72 -2.86 2.74
C MET A 195 -16.55 -4.18 2.01
N PRO A 196 -15.32 -4.55 1.58
CA PRO A 196 -15.05 -5.85 0.99
C PRO A 196 -15.40 -6.99 1.95
N THR A 197 -15.84 -8.09 1.38
CA THR A 197 -15.98 -9.37 2.05
C THR A 197 -14.68 -10.18 1.91
N GLU A 198 -14.67 -11.41 2.37
CA GLU A 198 -13.55 -12.33 2.13
C GLU A 198 -13.68 -13.08 0.78
N GLU A 199 -14.66 -12.70 -0.06
CA GLU A 199 -14.95 -13.33 -1.34
C GLU A 199 -14.59 -12.41 -2.53
N PRO A 200 -13.36 -12.48 -3.07
CA PRO A 200 -12.88 -11.56 -4.12
C PRO A 200 -13.76 -11.49 -5.36
N ALA A 201 -14.44 -12.58 -5.71
CA ALA A 201 -15.30 -12.63 -6.88
C ALA A 201 -16.65 -11.90 -6.66
N VAL A 202 -17.17 -11.93 -5.44
CA VAL A 202 -18.37 -11.18 -5.04
C VAL A 202 -18.00 -9.70 -4.91
N ASP A 203 -16.87 -9.43 -4.28
CA ASP A 203 -16.37 -8.08 -4.06
C ASP A 203 -16.18 -7.33 -5.37
N TYR A 204 -15.63 -7.95 -6.40
CA TYR A 204 -15.46 -7.33 -7.70
C TYR A 204 -16.79 -6.93 -8.36
N VAL A 205 -17.78 -7.79 -8.29
CA VAL A 205 -19.10 -7.50 -8.89
C VAL A 205 -19.82 -6.38 -8.15
N ILE A 206 -19.76 -6.36 -6.81
CA ILE A 206 -20.33 -5.29 -6.00
C ILE A 206 -19.62 -3.98 -6.29
N TYR A 207 -18.28 -3.98 -6.30
CA TYR A 207 -17.46 -2.82 -6.63
C TYR A 207 -17.83 -2.20 -7.98
N LYS A 208 -17.91 -3.02 -9.03
CA LYS A 208 -18.31 -2.59 -10.37
C LYS A 208 -19.68 -1.92 -10.37
N ARG A 209 -20.67 -2.57 -9.74
CA ARG A 209 -22.06 -2.04 -9.68
C ARG A 209 -22.14 -0.72 -8.91
N ILE A 210 -21.37 -0.56 -7.83
CA ILE A 210 -21.31 0.71 -7.10
C ILE A 210 -20.73 1.81 -7.98
N LEU A 211 -19.64 1.55 -8.74
CA LEU A 211 -19.10 2.52 -9.67
C LEU A 211 -20.11 2.94 -10.74
N GLU A 212 -20.85 2.00 -11.30
CA GLU A 212 -21.90 2.27 -12.30
C GLU A 212 -23.05 3.11 -11.70
N GLU A 213 -23.49 2.79 -10.48
CA GLU A 213 -24.53 3.55 -9.78
C GLU A 213 -24.04 4.98 -9.46
N LEU A 214 -22.80 5.14 -8.97
CA LEU A 214 -22.19 6.43 -8.74
C LEU A 214 -22.06 7.25 -10.04
N GLY A 215 -21.68 6.62 -11.14
CA GLY A 215 -21.63 7.29 -12.45
C GLY A 215 -22.98 7.88 -12.87
N GLN A 216 -24.07 7.13 -12.65
CA GLN A 216 -25.43 7.62 -12.91
C GLN A 216 -25.84 8.76 -11.97
N VAL A 217 -25.53 8.63 -10.68
CA VAL A 217 -25.82 9.65 -9.66
C VAL A 217 -25.04 10.94 -9.95
N PHE A 218 -23.74 10.84 -10.23
CA PHE A 218 -22.88 11.99 -10.53
C PHE A 218 -23.28 12.68 -11.84
N THR A 219 -23.64 11.90 -12.87
CA THR A 219 -24.17 12.43 -14.13
C THR A 219 -25.43 13.24 -13.90
N LYS A 220 -26.38 12.71 -13.13
CA LYS A 220 -27.63 13.38 -12.81
C LYS A 220 -27.43 14.67 -12.02
N GLU A 221 -26.55 14.66 -11.04
CA GLU A 221 -26.30 15.81 -10.17
C GLU A 221 -25.51 16.92 -10.89
N SER A 222 -24.48 16.56 -11.63
CA SER A 222 -23.58 17.54 -12.28
C SER A 222 -24.09 18.06 -13.62
N GLY A 223 -25.02 17.34 -14.24
CA GLY A 223 -25.47 17.58 -15.63
C GLY A 223 -24.41 17.25 -16.68
N LYS A 224 -23.28 16.64 -16.31
CA LYS A 224 -22.21 16.17 -17.21
C LYS A 224 -22.12 14.66 -17.12
N HIS A 225 -21.74 14.03 -18.22
CA HIS A 225 -21.53 12.58 -18.21
C HIS A 225 -20.34 12.20 -17.29
N PHE A 226 -20.54 11.25 -16.40
CA PHE A 226 -19.55 10.61 -15.57
C PHE A 226 -19.45 9.13 -15.96
N GLY A 227 -18.38 8.78 -16.65
CA GLY A 227 -18.02 7.39 -16.94
C GLY A 227 -17.30 6.72 -15.76
N LEU A 228 -16.88 5.47 -15.94
CA LEU A 228 -16.19 4.73 -14.89
C LEU A 228 -14.87 5.39 -14.48
N TYR A 229 -14.12 5.96 -15.42
CA TYR A 229 -12.88 6.71 -15.13
C TYR A 229 -13.14 7.95 -14.29
N ASP A 230 -14.19 8.72 -14.60
CA ASP A 230 -14.50 9.92 -13.84
C ASP A 230 -14.87 9.59 -12.39
N VAL A 231 -15.60 8.48 -12.16
CA VAL A 231 -15.92 8.00 -10.81
C VAL A 231 -14.64 7.50 -10.09
N GLU A 232 -13.77 6.80 -10.80
CA GLU A 232 -12.46 6.36 -10.31
C GLU A 232 -11.64 7.56 -9.83
N HIS A 233 -11.60 8.67 -10.58
CA HIS A 233 -10.89 9.89 -10.19
C HIS A 233 -11.46 10.57 -8.95
N VAL A 234 -12.77 10.62 -8.80
CA VAL A 234 -13.42 11.14 -7.58
C VAL A 234 -12.98 10.31 -6.35
N LEU A 235 -12.97 8.98 -6.49
CA LEU A 235 -12.55 8.09 -5.41
C LEU A 235 -11.03 8.18 -5.15
N TRP A 236 -10.21 8.32 -6.18
CA TRP A 236 -8.77 8.56 -6.01
C TRP A 236 -8.49 9.88 -5.30
N PHE A 237 -9.18 10.95 -5.68
CA PHE A 237 -9.05 12.23 -5.02
C PHE A 237 -9.43 12.11 -3.53
N LYS A 238 -10.53 11.41 -3.22
CA LYS A 238 -10.93 11.13 -1.83
C LYS A 238 -9.89 10.31 -1.08
N ALA A 239 -9.25 9.33 -1.72
CA ALA A 239 -8.17 8.53 -1.14
C ALA A 239 -6.81 9.26 -1.05
N GLY A 240 -6.72 10.52 -1.47
CA GLY A 240 -5.48 11.28 -1.53
C GLY A 240 -4.66 11.03 -2.80
N ASN A 241 -5.32 10.65 -3.88
CA ASN A 241 -4.80 10.37 -5.24
C ASN A 241 -3.39 9.72 -5.23
N PRO A 242 -3.29 8.38 -5.21
CA PRO A 242 -2.01 7.66 -5.15
C PRO A 242 -1.13 7.87 -6.39
N TYR A 243 -1.69 8.44 -7.46
CA TYR A 243 -1.00 8.72 -8.74
C TYR A 243 -0.77 10.21 -9.01
N ALA A 244 -1.44 11.12 -8.33
CA ALA A 244 -0.95 12.47 -8.20
C ALA A 244 0.34 12.34 -7.40
N GLY A 245 1.47 12.24 -8.09
CA GLY A 245 2.75 12.01 -7.43
C GLY A 245 2.81 12.90 -6.20
N ASN A 246 2.86 12.31 -5.01
CA ASN A 246 2.90 13.00 -3.72
C ASN A 246 4.17 13.82 -3.62
N LYS A 247 4.21 14.88 -4.42
CA LYS A 247 4.99 16.06 -4.08
C LYS A 247 4.04 16.97 -3.33
N PRO A 248 4.20 17.12 -2.01
CA PRO A 248 3.54 18.24 -1.33
C PRO A 248 3.89 19.50 -2.11
N PRO A 249 2.97 20.51 -2.18
CA PRO A 249 3.26 21.74 -2.89
C PRO A 249 4.51 22.36 -2.26
N VAL A 250 5.60 22.33 -2.99
CA VAL A 250 6.76 23.14 -2.68
C VAL A 250 6.32 24.57 -2.97
N GLN A 251 6.06 25.34 -1.94
CA GLN A 251 6.00 26.78 -2.09
C GLN A 251 7.41 27.23 -2.43
N GLU A 252 7.67 27.36 -3.73
CA GLU A 252 8.88 28.04 -4.19
C GLU A 252 8.76 29.51 -3.79
N ASN A 253 9.55 29.89 -2.80
CA ASN A 253 9.96 31.28 -2.67
C ASN A 253 10.73 31.62 -3.94
N VAL A 254 10.09 32.45 -4.77
CA VAL A 254 10.69 33.02 -5.98
C VAL A 254 11.88 33.89 -5.56
N GLN A 255 13.05 33.31 -5.54
CA GLN A 255 14.29 34.02 -5.74
C GLN A 255 14.71 33.80 -7.18
N LEU A 256 14.85 34.94 -7.88
CA LEU A 256 15.31 35.00 -9.26
C LEU A 256 16.59 34.17 -9.45
N GLU A 257 16.46 33.04 -10.08
CA GLU A 257 17.61 32.25 -10.52
C GLU A 257 17.94 32.57 -11.99
N THR A 258 19.21 32.79 -12.20
CA THR A 258 19.87 32.89 -13.49
C THR A 258 19.62 31.65 -14.36
N PRO A 259 19.58 31.76 -15.69
CA PRO A 259 19.23 30.67 -16.58
C PRO A 259 20.25 29.52 -16.48
N ARG A 260 19.75 28.32 -16.20
CA ARG A 260 20.57 27.10 -16.21
C ARG A 260 20.97 26.75 -17.64
N SER A 261 22.26 26.57 -17.84
CA SER A 261 22.83 26.00 -19.06
C SER A 261 22.28 24.59 -19.33
N PRO A 262 22.20 24.13 -20.58
CA PRO A 262 21.71 22.79 -20.94
C PRO A 262 22.51 21.72 -20.24
N MET A 263 21.81 20.73 -19.65
CA MET A 263 22.43 19.59 -18.97
C MET A 263 23.36 18.85 -19.95
N THR A 264 24.65 19.02 -19.74
CA THR A 264 25.67 18.08 -20.24
C THR A 264 25.49 16.74 -19.55
N ALA A 265 25.83 15.66 -20.26
CA ALA A 265 25.83 14.30 -19.69
C ALA A 265 26.50 14.27 -18.32
N PRO A 266 25.97 13.50 -17.35
CA PRO A 266 26.52 13.51 -15.99
C PRO A 266 28.01 13.14 -16.03
N ALA A 267 28.79 13.98 -15.35
CA ALA A 267 30.23 13.74 -15.24
C ALA A 267 30.51 12.38 -14.59
N PRO A 268 31.61 11.71 -14.93
CA PRO A 268 31.99 10.40 -14.37
C PRO A 268 31.96 10.34 -12.84
N GLU A 269 32.15 11.47 -12.17
CA GLU A 269 32.05 11.62 -10.71
C GLU A 269 30.66 11.37 -10.14
N VAL A 270 29.58 11.56 -10.93
CA VAL A 270 28.19 11.26 -10.51
C VAL A 270 27.94 9.76 -10.58
N MET A 271 28.57 9.07 -11.51
CA MET A 271 28.50 7.61 -11.64
C MET A 271 29.21 6.86 -10.51
N ASN A 272 30.18 7.50 -9.85
CA ASN A 272 30.88 6.94 -8.70
C ASN A 272 30.13 7.15 -7.37
N ARG A 273 29.06 7.93 -7.36
CA ARG A 273 28.15 8.10 -6.22
C ARG A 273 26.91 7.24 -6.39
N LEU A 274 27.10 5.92 -6.46
CA LEU A 274 25.97 5.01 -6.22
C LEU A 274 25.43 5.31 -4.82
N PRO A 275 24.10 5.29 -4.62
CA PRO A 275 23.54 5.53 -3.31
C PRO A 275 24.15 4.52 -2.32
N GLU A 276 24.72 5.01 -1.25
CA GLU A 276 25.31 4.20 -0.19
C GLU A 276 24.24 3.37 0.55
N SER A 277 22.98 3.75 0.41
CA SER A 277 21.84 3.10 1.03
C SER A 277 20.74 2.73 0.00
N TYR A 278 20.16 1.54 0.16
CA TYR A 278 18.97 1.10 -0.58
C TYR A 278 17.67 1.50 0.13
N VAL A 279 17.76 2.14 1.28
CA VAL A 279 16.61 2.53 2.10
C VAL A 279 15.88 3.70 1.45
N PRO A 280 14.54 3.66 1.33
CA PRO A 280 13.76 4.80 0.86
C PRO A 280 14.03 6.06 1.71
N PRO A 281 14.21 7.24 1.10
CA PRO A 281 14.55 8.48 1.83
C PRO A 281 13.61 8.80 3.00
N VAL A 282 12.32 8.47 2.87
CA VAL A 282 11.31 8.67 3.93
C VAL A 282 11.58 7.80 5.17
N ILE A 283 12.28 6.69 5.01
CA ILE A 283 12.68 5.79 6.10
C ILE A 283 14.10 6.11 6.58
N GLU A 284 14.99 6.45 5.67
CA GLU A 284 16.38 6.80 5.98
C GLU A 284 16.51 7.98 6.96
N VAL A 285 15.55 8.91 6.94
CA VAL A 285 15.52 10.07 7.83
C VAL A 285 14.98 9.77 9.25
N LEU A 286 14.48 8.54 9.52
CA LEU A 286 13.93 8.16 10.83
C LEU A 286 14.83 8.52 12.02
N PRO A 287 16.14 8.21 12.01
CA PRO A 287 17.01 8.54 13.16
C PRO A 287 17.14 10.03 13.40
N ARG A 288 17.13 10.83 12.35
CA ARG A 288 17.23 12.30 12.41
C ARG A 288 15.91 12.90 12.92
N MET A 289 14.75 12.34 12.50
CA MET A 289 13.44 12.73 13.06
C MET A 289 13.35 12.40 14.54
N ALA A 290 13.76 11.20 14.93
CA ALA A 290 13.76 10.75 16.33
C ALA A 290 14.60 11.66 17.23
N ARG A 291 15.74 12.18 16.72
CA ARG A 291 16.60 13.14 17.40
C ARG A 291 16.09 14.58 17.41
N ASN A 292 14.91 14.82 16.84
CA ASN A 292 14.28 16.13 16.80
C ASN A 292 15.15 17.20 16.08
N GLU A 293 15.80 16.86 14.97
CA GLU A 293 16.65 17.79 14.23
C GLU A 293 15.88 19.01 13.73
N ALA A 294 16.41 20.22 14.00
CA ALA A 294 15.74 21.49 13.73
C ALA A 294 15.32 21.65 12.25
N LEU A 295 16.18 21.23 11.31
CA LEU A 295 15.89 21.30 9.87
C LEU A 295 14.66 20.46 9.48
N LEU A 296 14.49 19.29 10.11
CA LEU A 296 13.33 18.44 9.86
C LEU A 296 12.07 18.96 10.54
N CYS A 297 12.19 19.62 11.69
CA CYS A 297 11.09 20.33 12.33
C CYS A 297 10.55 21.44 11.42
N GLU A 298 11.44 22.22 10.81
CA GLU A 298 11.05 23.28 9.88
C GLU A 298 10.44 22.71 8.58
N ALA A 299 11.05 21.68 8.02
CA ALA A 299 10.53 21.00 6.84
C ALA A 299 9.13 20.42 7.09
N ALA A 300 8.89 19.83 8.26
CA ALA A 300 7.57 19.34 8.65
C ALA A 300 6.54 20.46 8.73
N LYS A 301 6.89 21.60 9.36
CA LYS A 301 6.01 22.78 9.45
C LYS A 301 5.67 23.34 8.07
N VAL A 302 6.64 23.48 7.19
CA VAL A 302 6.43 23.92 5.81
C VAL A 302 5.50 22.96 5.06
N SER A 303 5.58 21.68 5.34
CA SER A 303 4.71 20.64 4.77
C SER A 303 3.32 20.55 5.45
N GLY A 304 3.00 21.47 6.37
CA GLY A 304 1.70 21.48 7.06
C GLY A 304 1.49 20.31 8.03
N THR A 305 2.58 19.71 8.56
CA THR A 305 2.53 18.59 9.50
C THR A 305 3.46 18.83 10.68
N SER A 306 3.31 18.07 11.77
CA SER A 306 4.30 18.06 12.85
C SER A 306 5.40 17.03 12.58
N LEU A 307 6.56 17.20 13.22
CA LEU A 307 7.66 16.24 13.10
C LEU A 307 7.26 14.86 13.66
N GLU A 308 6.52 14.86 14.77
CA GLU A 308 5.97 13.64 15.37
C GLU A 308 5.10 12.89 14.37
N ARG A 309 4.20 13.61 13.68
CA ARG A 309 3.33 12.99 12.67
C ARG A 309 4.08 12.50 11.45
N ALA A 310 5.13 13.20 11.04
CA ALA A 310 6.02 12.75 9.98
C ALA A 310 6.76 11.48 10.41
N PHE A 311 7.25 11.43 11.64
CA PHE A 311 7.93 10.28 12.22
C PHE A 311 7.03 9.05 12.30
N GLU A 312 5.78 9.19 12.80
CA GLU A 312 4.78 8.12 12.80
C GLU A 312 4.54 7.56 11.39
N LYS A 313 4.37 8.43 10.38
CA LYS A 313 4.16 8.00 8.99
C LYS A 313 5.38 7.25 8.45
N SER A 314 6.58 7.66 8.81
CA SER A 314 7.82 7.01 8.36
C SER A 314 8.02 5.64 9.02
N ILE A 315 7.67 5.49 10.30
CA ILE A 315 7.65 4.18 10.98
C ILE A 315 6.62 3.26 10.32
N ASN A 316 5.42 3.77 10.04
CA ASN A 316 4.40 2.99 9.34
C ASN A 316 4.88 2.52 7.96
N ALA A 317 5.57 3.39 7.21
CA ALA A 317 6.16 3.03 5.92
C ALA A 317 7.25 1.96 6.07
N ALA A 318 8.08 2.03 7.12
CA ALA A 318 9.09 1.03 7.39
C ALA A 318 8.48 -0.36 7.64
N PHE A 319 7.46 -0.47 8.49
CA PHE A 319 6.74 -1.73 8.70
C PHE A 319 6.07 -2.25 7.43
N THR A 320 5.54 -1.35 6.59
CA THR A 320 4.98 -1.75 5.28
C THR A 320 6.04 -2.37 4.37
N VAL A 321 7.24 -1.77 4.29
CA VAL A 321 8.37 -2.32 3.51
C VAL A 321 8.84 -3.67 4.06
N LEU A 322 8.80 -3.85 5.37
CA LEU A 322 9.13 -5.12 6.04
C LEU A 322 8.06 -6.21 5.83
N GLY A 323 6.90 -5.88 5.25
CA GLY A 323 5.88 -6.85 4.84
C GLY A 323 4.68 -6.95 5.78
N TYR A 324 4.52 -6.03 6.74
CA TYR A 324 3.34 -6.01 7.62
C TYR A 324 2.16 -5.30 6.98
N GLU A 325 0.96 -5.70 7.37
CA GLU A 325 -0.24 -4.88 7.18
C GLU A 325 -0.28 -3.80 8.25
N THR A 326 -0.22 -2.52 7.85
CA THR A 326 -0.02 -1.42 8.78
C THR A 326 -1.23 -0.49 8.88
N LYS A 327 -1.44 0.07 10.07
CA LYS A 327 -2.48 1.06 10.32
C LYS A 327 -1.99 2.12 11.32
N LEU A 328 -2.15 3.39 10.96
CA LEU A 328 -1.98 4.51 11.90
C LEU A 328 -3.25 4.66 12.74
N LEU A 329 -3.13 4.70 14.06
CA LEU A 329 -4.25 4.74 15.01
C LEU A 329 -4.43 6.11 15.65
N GLY A 330 -3.36 6.84 15.94
CA GLY A 330 -3.30 8.09 16.70
C GLY A 330 -3.99 9.32 16.09
N GLN A 331 -5.02 9.17 15.26
CA GLN A 331 -5.71 10.29 14.62
C GLN A 331 -6.87 10.81 15.47
N GLY A 332 -6.58 11.59 16.53
CA GLY A 332 -7.61 12.36 17.25
C GLY A 332 -8.65 11.55 18.05
N LYS A 333 -8.45 10.27 18.26
CA LYS A 333 -9.38 9.35 18.94
C LYS A 333 -8.95 8.97 20.36
N GLY A 334 -8.44 9.92 21.14
CA GLY A 334 -8.14 9.62 22.54
C GLY A 334 -6.83 8.83 22.73
N ARG A 335 -6.76 8.08 23.82
CA ARG A 335 -5.56 7.32 24.26
C ARG A 335 -5.49 6.00 23.49
N VAL A 336 -4.75 5.98 22.38
CA VAL A 336 -4.49 4.79 21.55
C VAL A 336 -3.00 4.79 21.16
N PRO A 337 -2.40 3.62 20.83
CA PRO A 337 -1.08 3.58 20.25
C PRO A 337 -1.02 4.40 18.96
N ASP A 338 0.18 4.85 18.56
CA ASP A 338 0.36 5.61 17.32
C ASP A 338 0.08 4.74 16.08
N GLY A 339 0.38 3.43 16.19
CA GLY A 339 0.07 2.54 15.10
C GLY A 339 0.07 1.06 15.43
N LEU A 340 -0.28 0.29 14.41
CA LEU A 340 -0.44 -1.14 14.41
C LEU A 340 0.24 -1.73 13.18
N ALA A 341 1.00 -2.80 13.35
CA ALA A 341 1.54 -3.62 12.27
C ALA A 341 1.12 -5.08 12.51
N LEU A 342 0.49 -5.69 11.50
CA LEU A 342 -0.11 -7.03 11.58
C LEU A 342 0.65 -8.00 10.71
N SER A 343 0.92 -9.19 11.24
CA SER A 343 1.27 -10.37 10.48
C SER A 343 0.21 -11.44 10.74
N LEU A 344 -0.83 -11.46 9.92
CA LEU A 344 -1.94 -12.41 10.06
C LEU A 344 -1.48 -13.83 9.78
N ASP A 345 -0.59 -14.01 8.80
CA ASP A 345 -0.03 -15.31 8.44
C ASP A 345 0.77 -15.95 9.57
N ASP A 346 1.46 -15.13 10.38
CA ASP A 346 2.27 -15.57 11.51
C ASP A 346 1.54 -15.42 12.84
N SER A 347 0.27 -15.00 12.81
CA SER A 347 -0.64 -14.88 13.96
C SER A 347 -0.12 -13.96 15.06
N TYR A 348 0.51 -12.83 14.70
CA TYR A 348 0.93 -11.83 15.68
C TYR A 348 0.71 -10.39 15.24
N ALA A 349 0.72 -9.47 16.18
CA ALA A 349 0.63 -8.03 15.95
C ALA A 349 1.69 -7.27 16.75
N ILE A 350 2.02 -6.10 16.24
CA ILE A 350 2.87 -5.10 16.88
C ILE A 350 2.03 -3.85 17.09
N LEU A 351 1.81 -3.48 18.35
CA LEU A 351 1.36 -2.15 18.72
C LEU A 351 2.60 -1.28 18.92
N TRP A 352 2.63 -0.06 18.36
CA TRP A 352 3.82 0.77 18.48
C TRP A 352 3.51 2.24 18.74
N ASP A 353 4.40 2.87 19.50
CA ASP A 353 4.43 4.30 19.77
C ASP A 353 5.72 4.94 19.26
N ALA A 354 5.60 6.16 18.77
CA ALA A 354 6.69 6.98 18.26
C ALA A 354 7.03 8.09 19.26
N LYS A 355 8.29 8.20 19.64
CA LYS A 355 8.76 9.21 20.60
C LYS A 355 9.89 10.03 19.99
N VAL A 356 9.57 11.26 19.59
CA VAL A 356 10.56 12.24 19.11
C VAL A 356 11.22 12.90 20.32
N ARG A 357 12.47 12.51 20.62
CA ARG A 357 13.24 12.99 21.78
C ARG A 357 14.72 13.16 21.41
N GLY A 358 15.22 14.38 21.44
CA GLY A 358 16.61 14.70 21.09
C GLY A 358 17.65 14.02 22.01
N GLU A 359 17.33 13.93 23.30
CA GLU A 359 18.21 13.36 24.34
C GLU A 359 17.87 11.92 24.71
N GLY A 360 17.01 11.27 23.93
CA GLY A 360 16.52 9.92 24.23
C GLY A 360 15.20 9.92 24.99
N TYR A 361 14.58 8.74 25.07
CA TYR A 361 13.32 8.51 25.76
C TYR A 361 13.55 7.74 27.06
N SER A 362 12.96 8.23 28.15
CA SER A 362 12.93 7.53 29.43
C SER A 362 11.48 7.14 29.75
N MET A 363 11.27 5.90 30.11
CA MET A 363 9.98 5.40 30.59
C MET A 363 9.80 5.82 32.05
N GLY A 364 8.67 6.37 32.44
CA GLY A 364 8.46 6.67 33.86
C GLY A 364 7.26 7.51 34.23
N THR A 365 6.83 8.46 33.42
CA THR A 365 5.71 9.36 33.77
C THR A 365 4.39 9.03 33.07
N ASP A 366 4.45 8.36 31.92
CA ASP A 366 3.27 8.08 31.08
C ASP A 366 2.71 6.65 31.25
N ASP A 367 3.26 5.84 32.15
CA ASP A 367 3.01 4.40 32.27
C ASP A 367 1.55 4.01 32.43
N ARG A 368 0.77 4.78 33.21
CA ARG A 368 -0.64 4.44 33.43
C ARG A 368 -1.49 4.58 32.17
N VAL A 369 -1.23 5.62 31.40
CA VAL A 369 -1.97 5.90 30.15
C VAL A 369 -1.63 4.86 29.10
N VAL A 370 -0.34 4.53 29.01
CA VAL A 370 0.18 3.49 28.10
C VAL A 370 -0.45 2.13 28.42
N LYS A 371 -0.49 1.73 29.68
CA LYS A 371 -1.10 0.48 30.13
C LYS A 371 -2.58 0.36 29.75
N GLU A 372 -3.36 1.42 29.94
CA GLU A 372 -4.81 1.45 29.68
C GLU A 372 -5.10 1.17 28.20
N TYR A 373 -4.46 1.88 27.27
CA TYR A 373 -4.75 1.72 25.86
C TYR A 373 -4.14 0.44 25.26
N ILE A 374 -2.96 0.01 25.72
CA ILE A 374 -2.38 -1.27 25.29
C ILE A 374 -3.29 -2.42 25.71
N THR A 375 -3.77 -2.44 26.96
CA THR A 375 -4.67 -3.47 27.46
C THR A 375 -5.94 -3.54 26.61
N THR A 376 -6.52 -2.40 26.28
CA THR A 376 -7.73 -2.33 25.46
C THR A 376 -7.49 -2.87 24.05
N GLN A 377 -6.44 -2.38 23.38
CA GLN A 377 -6.13 -2.76 22.01
C GLN A 377 -5.67 -4.21 21.89
N SER A 378 -4.84 -4.71 22.82
CA SER A 378 -4.38 -6.08 22.78
C SER A 378 -5.53 -7.09 22.98
N ARG A 379 -6.47 -6.80 23.89
CA ARG A 379 -7.67 -7.62 24.06
C ARG A 379 -8.58 -7.64 22.84
N GLU A 380 -8.76 -6.49 22.17
CA GLU A 380 -9.54 -6.42 20.93
C GLU A 380 -8.90 -7.25 19.82
N LEU A 381 -7.59 -7.13 19.64
CA LEU A 381 -6.84 -7.89 18.63
C LEU A 381 -6.91 -9.40 18.87
N LYS A 382 -6.71 -9.85 20.11
CA LYS A 382 -6.84 -11.27 20.48
C LYS A 382 -8.25 -11.82 20.23
N LYS A 383 -9.28 -11.03 20.51
CA LYS A 383 -10.67 -11.46 20.32
C LYS A 383 -11.12 -11.45 18.85
N ARG A 384 -10.73 -10.45 18.07
CA ARG A 384 -11.25 -10.24 16.70
C ARG A 384 -10.45 -10.99 15.64
N GLN A 385 -9.14 -11.19 15.84
CA GLN A 385 -8.24 -11.70 14.81
C GLN A 385 -7.53 -13.00 15.18
N SER A 386 -7.89 -13.62 16.29
CA SER A 386 -7.29 -14.88 16.77
C SER A 386 -5.75 -14.86 16.83
N LEU A 387 -5.16 -13.70 17.13
CA LEU A 387 -3.72 -13.52 17.18
C LEU A 387 -3.16 -14.20 18.43
N ARG A 388 -2.03 -14.90 18.28
CA ARG A 388 -1.36 -15.61 19.39
C ARG A 388 -0.47 -14.69 20.20
N ASN A 389 0.28 -13.83 19.50
CA ASN A 389 1.26 -12.96 20.13
C ASN A 389 0.97 -11.50 19.81
N ILE A 390 1.13 -10.63 20.79
CA ILE A 390 1.08 -9.19 20.63
C ILE A 390 2.32 -8.61 21.27
N TYR A 391 3.06 -7.84 20.49
CA TYR A 391 4.25 -7.11 20.92
C TYR A 391 3.93 -5.64 21.04
N TYR A 392 4.56 -4.97 22.00
CA TYR A 392 4.49 -3.53 22.12
C TYR A 392 5.88 -2.93 21.91
N LEU A 393 5.98 -2.00 20.96
CA LEU A 393 7.23 -1.37 20.62
C LEU A 393 7.16 0.13 20.89
N ILE A 394 8.23 0.69 21.44
CA ILE A 394 8.45 2.14 21.49
C ILE A 394 9.63 2.43 20.59
N VAL A 395 9.42 3.33 19.59
CA VAL A 395 10.47 3.74 18.66
C VAL A 395 10.95 5.13 19.00
N SER A 396 12.25 5.30 19.25
CA SER A 396 12.86 6.59 19.58
C SER A 396 14.31 6.68 19.09
N SER A 397 15.00 7.79 19.39
CA SER A 397 16.42 7.98 19.04
C SER A 397 17.33 7.05 19.85
N THR A 398 17.19 7.10 21.17
CA THR A 398 17.91 6.30 22.17
C THR A 398 17.02 6.12 23.40
N PHE A 399 17.44 5.26 24.33
CA PHE A 399 16.71 5.00 25.57
C PHE A 399 17.63 5.20 26.77
N GLY A 400 17.08 5.74 27.86
CA GLY A 400 17.79 5.80 29.16
C GLY A 400 17.91 4.42 29.78
N ASP A 401 18.80 4.28 30.78
CA ASP A 401 19.13 2.98 31.40
C ASP A 401 18.06 2.45 32.37
N ASP A 402 17.00 3.19 32.65
CA ASP A 402 16.00 2.90 33.69
C ASP A 402 14.66 2.44 33.09
N TYR A 403 14.69 1.35 32.33
CA TYR A 403 13.48 0.81 31.67
C TYR A 403 13.03 -0.58 32.12
N ASP A 404 13.86 -1.32 32.87
CA ASP A 404 13.58 -2.72 33.20
C ASP A 404 12.31 -2.87 34.05
N ASP A 405 12.12 -2.03 35.06
CA ASP A 405 10.94 -2.08 35.91
C ASP A 405 9.67 -1.66 35.16
N ALA A 406 9.76 -0.67 34.27
CA ALA A 406 8.64 -0.25 33.44
C ALA A 406 8.24 -1.33 32.42
N ILE A 407 9.19 -1.97 31.75
CA ILE A 407 8.95 -3.12 30.88
C ILE A 407 8.27 -4.25 31.63
N ARG A 408 8.82 -4.61 32.79
CA ARG A 408 8.25 -5.67 33.64
C ARG A 408 6.81 -5.37 34.04
N SER A 409 6.54 -4.14 34.47
CA SER A 409 5.21 -3.68 34.87
C SER A 409 4.22 -3.76 33.69
N LEU A 410 4.61 -3.29 32.50
CA LEU A 410 3.78 -3.39 31.30
C LEU A 410 3.44 -4.83 30.94
N LYS A 411 4.42 -5.72 30.97
CA LYS A 411 4.22 -7.16 30.70
C LYS A 411 3.30 -7.84 31.72
N MET A 412 3.41 -7.49 32.99
CA MET A 412 2.58 -8.09 34.06
C MET A 412 1.14 -7.56 34.08
N GLU A 413 0.93 -6.30 33.68
CA GLU A 413 -0.34 -5.62 33.81
C GLU A 413 -1.14 -5.53 32.50
N THR A 414 -0.56 -5.97 31.37
CA THR A 414 -1.21 -5.94 30.05
C THR A 414 -1.21 -7.32 29.38
N ASP A 415 -1.93 -7.47 28.28
CA ASP A 415 -2.03 -8.73 27.53
C ASP A 415 -0.95 -8.84 26.41
N VAL A 416 0.15 -8.05 26.48
CA VAL A 416 1.26 -8.15 25.52
C VAL A 416 2.24 -9.26 25.92
N ASN A 417 2.81 -9.88 24.91
CA ASN A 417 3.79 -10.95 25.10
C ASN A 417 5.17 -10.40 25.43
N GLU A 418 5.55 -9.29 24.79
CA GLU A 418 6.85 -8.65 24.99
C GLU A 418 6.76 -7.14 24.75
N VAL A 419 7.69 -6.41 25.41
CA VAL A 419 7.87 -4.97 25.22
C VAL A 419 9.29 -4.73 24.74
N CYS A 420 9.45 -4.13 23.56
CA CYS A 420 10.74 -3.88 22.94
C CYS A 420 10.93 -2.38 22.69
N LEU A 421 12.08 -1.86 23.08
CA LEU A 421 12.51 -0.48 22.85
C LEU A 421 13.36 -0.46 21.59
N VAL A 422 12.87 0.15 20.50
CA VAL A 422 13.52 0.08 19.20
C VAL A 422 14.17 1.41 18.87
N GLU A 423 15.47 1.43 18.72
CA GLU A 423 16.16 2.60 18.20
C GLU A 423 15.75 2.82 16.72
N ALA A 424 15.54 4.08 16.33
CA ALA A 424 15.16 4.41 14.97
C ALA A 424 16.19 3.88 13.93
N ASP A 425 17.47 3.88 14.30
CA ASP A 425 18.56 3.30 13.50
C ASP A 425 18.39 1.78 13.30
N ALA A 426 17.83 1.08 14.29
CA ALA A 426 17.56 -0.37 14.18
C ALA A 426 16.47 -0.65 13.15
N LEU A 427 15.42 0.17 13.11
CA LEU A 427 14.35 0.03 12.11
C LEU A 427 14.86 0.30 10.70
N VAL A 428 15.73 1.31 10.53
CA VAL A 428 16.43 1.56 9.26
C VAL A 428 17.30 0.37 8.85
N ALA A 429 18.06 -0.21 9.79
CA ALA A 429 18.90 -1.37 9.52
C ALA A 429 18.09 -2.60 9.07
N MET A 430 16.89 -2.85 9.67
CA MET A 430 15.99 -3.92 9.22
C MET A 430 15.53 -3.70 7.79
N VAL A 431 15.12 -2.47 7.45
CA VAL A 431 14.68 -2.11 6.10
C VAL A 431 15.84 -2.22 5.12
N GLU A 432 17.04 -1.76 5.49
CA GLU A 432 18.24 -1.89 4.65
C GLU A 432 18.56 -3.35 4.35
N ALA A 433 18.58 -4.22 5.37
CA ALA A 433 18.78 -5.65 5.19
C ALA A 433 17.74 -6.26 4.25
N LYS A 434 16.46 -5.91 4.43
CA LYS A 434 15.36 -6.36 3.56
C LYS A 434 15.52 -5.91 2.13
N MET A 435 15.95 -4.68 1.90
CA MET A 435 16.15 -4.13 0.57
C MET A 435 17.37 -4.73 -0.14
N ARG A 436 18.45 -5.05 0.61
CA ARG A 436 19.64 -5.73 0.08
C ARG A 436 19.37 -7.19 -0.29
N SER A 437 18.56 -7.86 0.53
CA SER A 437 18.26 -9.29 0.37
C SER A 437 16.75 -9.54 0.43
N PRO A 438 15.98 -9.05 -0.55
CA PRO A 438 14.51 -9.08 -0.49
C PRO A 438 13.91 -10.49 -0.51
N ARG A 439 14.70 -11.49 -0.91
CA ARG A 439 14.29 -12.91 -0.93
C ARG A 439 14.57 -13.63 0.39
N GLU A 440 15.31 -13.02 1.30
CA GLU A 440 15.63 -13.63 2.58
C GLU A 440 14.39 -13.66 3.48
N VAL A 441 13.96 -14.86 3.86
CA VAL A 441 12.73 -15.09 4.66
C VAL A 441 12.88 -14.52 6.06
N SER A 442 14.09 -14.62 6.63
CA SER A 442 14.39 -14.08 7.95
C SER A 442 14.22 -12.55 8.06
N LEU A 443 14.07 -11.86 6.94
CA LEU A 443 13.86 -10.43 6.82
C LEU A 443 12.38 -10.05 6.55
N GLY A 444 11.46 -11.02 6.62
CA GLY A 444 10.02 -10.81 6.63
C GLY A 444 9.44 -10.90 8.04
N PRO A 445 8.11 -10.69 8.21
CA PRO A 445 7.46 -10.73 9.52
C PRO A 445 7.76 -11.99 10.34
N ASP A 446 7.77 -13.18 9.72
CA ASP A 446 8.10 -14.44 10.35
C ASP A 446 9.50 -14.43 11.02
N GLY A 447 10.51 -14.00 10.28
CA GLY A 447 11.88 -13.94 10.82
C GLY A 447 12.11 -12.79 11.80
N LEU A 448 11.49 -11.62 11.56
CA LEU A 448 11.61 -10.44 12.43
C LEU A 448 10.92 -10.62 13.78
N GLN A 449 9.95 -11.52 13.88
CA GLN A 449 9.29 -11.85 15.17
C GLN A 449 10.30 -12.15 16.27
N ARG A 450 11.40 -12.82 15.93
CA ARG A 450 12.46 -13.16 16.89
C ARG A 450 13.11 -11.94 17.54
N LEU A 451 13.28 -10.86 16.78
CA LEU A 451 13.86 -9.60 17.28
C LEU A 451 12.92 -8.93 18.30
N PHE A 452 11.61 -9.02 18.07
CA PHE A 452 10.61 -8.40 18.93
C PHE A 452 10.21 -9.29 20.12
N SER A 453 10.66 -10.53 20.13
CA SER A 453 10.41 -11.50 21.21
C SER A 453 11.39 -11.38 22.39
N VAL A 454 12.29 -10.39 22.34
CA VAL A 454 13.28 -10.13 23.39
C VAL A 454 12.96 -8.79 24.04
N SER A 455 12.84 -8.77 25.37
CA SER A 455 12.70 -7.52 26.14
C SER A 455 13.99 -6.70 26.10
N GLY A 456 13.84 -5.38 26.10
CA GLY A 456 14.95 -4.44 26.18
C GLY A 456 15.17 -3.63 24.91
N VAL A 457 16.36 -3.04 24.79
CA VAL A 457 16.69 -2.15 23.67
C VAL A 457 17.20 -2.94 22.47
N LEU A 458 16.55 -2.72 21.33
CA LEU A 458 16.97 -3.22 20.03
C LEU A 458 17.72 -2.14 19.28
N SER A 459 19.04 -2.26 19.19
CA SER A 459 19.92 -1.34 18.46
C SER A 459 20.20 -1.82 17.03
N ALA A 460 20.72 -0.93 16.19
CA ALA A 460 21.13 -1.29 14.83
C ALA A 460 22.20 -2.39 14.80
N ASP A 461 23.11 -2.40 15.75
CA ASP A 461 24.16 -3.44 15.86
C ASP A 461 23.55 -4.80 16.23
N ALA A 462 22.57 -4.81 17.14
CA ALA A 462 21.84 -6.03 17.47
C ALA A 462 21.09 -6.59 16.26
N VAL A 463 20.46 -5.73 15.45
CA VAL A 463 19.80 -6.12 14.20
C VAL A 463 20.80 -6.71 13.21
N ARG A 464 21.92 -6.03 12.94
CA ARG A 464 22.96 -6.51 12.02
C ARG A 464 23.50 -7.88 12.46
N LYS A 465 23.75 -8.05 13.75
CA LYS A 465 24.29 -9.31 14.30
C LYS A 465 23.31 -10.49 14.17
N ASN A 466 22.01 -10.24 14.20
CA ASN A 466 20.98 -11.29 14.19
C ASN A 466 20.38 -11.57 12.80
N LEU A 467 20.53 -10.64 11.84
CA LEU A 467 19.94 -10.76 10.50
C LEU A 467 20.99 -10.93 9.38
N ILE A 468 22.26 -10.73 9.67
CA ILE A 468 23.39 -10.89 8.73
C ILE A 468 24.36 -11.91 9.30
#